data_6b72b65ed98b4d523febf7d5cbe2f049
#
_entry.id   6b72b65ed98b4d523febf7d5cbe2f049
#
_cell.length_a   1.000
_cell.length_b   1.000
_cell.length_c   1.000
_cell.angle_alpha   90.00
_cell.angle_beta   90.00
_cell.angle_gamma   90.00
#
_symmetry.space_group_name_H-M   'P 1'
#
loop_
_entity.id
_entity.type
_entity.pdbx_description
1 polymer ?
#
loop_
_entity_poly.entity_id
_entity_poly.type
_entity_poly.pdbx_seq_one_letter_code
_entity_poly.pdbx_strand_id
1 'polypeptide(L)'
;MPVAQLISPHALKERQAQPGLIILDCRFALEDPDYGRCSYGEGHIEGAQYADLERDLSGPVVKGVTGRHPLPDARAWVERLQAWGVNADSDVVVYDDGPGAFAARAWWLLAWLGKRDGVFMLDGGLKAWHAAGFSLSLDAVTTPRGTFEGAPDKHLVLSAEQLQTRLGDPQLTLIDARALPRFRGDVEPIDPVAGHIPGAQCAAFGENLDSTGRFLPAEQLKQRFAEKLAGRSPDALVAYCGSGVTACHNLFALALAGYPLGKLYAGSWSEWINDAQRGVATGD
;
A
#
# COMPACT_ATOMS: atom_id res chain seq x y z
N MET A 1 -0.72 -10.58 17.17
CA MET A 1 -0.98 -11.32 15.91
C MET A 1 -0.09 -10.74 14.82
N PRO A 2 0.15 -11.42 13.68
CA PRO A 2 0.94 -10.84 12.60
C PRO A 2 0.23 -9.60 12.05
N VAL A 3 1.00 -8.53 11.78
CA VAL A 3 0.47 -7.24 11.28
C VAL A 3 -0.08 -7.36 9.85
N ALA A 4 0.46 -8.27 9.03
CA ALA A 4 0.00 -8.54 7.67
C ALA A 4 -0.60 -9.95 7.59
N GLN A 5 -1.79 -10.06 7.01
CA GLN A 5 -2.49 -11.32 6.84
C GLN A 5 -3.16 -11.38 5.47
N LEU A 6 -3.09 -12.53 4.84
CA LEU A 6 -3.83 -12.83 3.61
C LEU A 6 -5.11 -13.58 3.95
N ILE A 7 -6.15 -13.34 3.17
CA ILE A 7 -7.38 -14.12 3.19
C ILE A 7 -7.66 -14.69 1.80
N SER A 8 -7.99 -15.98 1.73
CA SER A 8 -8.36 -16.59 0.45
C SER A 8 -9.80 -16.20 0.05
N PRO A 9 -10.14 -16.25 -1.27
CA PRO A 9 -11.51 -16.01 -1.72
C PRO A 9 -12.56 -16.87 -1.02
N HIS A 10 -12.27 -18.15 -0.77
CA HIS A 10 -13.20 -19.06 -0.07
C HIS A 10 -13.40 -18.64 1.39
N ALA A 11 -12.30 -18.36 2.10
CA ALA A 11 -12.38 -17.91 3.49
C ALA A 11 -13.12 -16.56 3.63
N LEU A 12 -12.94 -15.64 2.67
CA LEU A 12 -13.72 -14.40 2.64
C LEU A 12 -15.20 -14.69 2.38
N LYS A 13 -15.53 -15.57 1.43
CA LYS A 13 -16.93 -15.94 1.12
C LYS A 13 -17.65 -16.52 2.33
N GLU A 14 -16.99 -17.40 3.09
CA GLU A 14 -17.54 -17.97 4.32
C GLU A 14 -17.78 -16.92 5.42
N ARG A 15 -16.98 -15.85 5.41
CA ARG A 15 -17.05 -14.79 6.42
C ARG A 15 -17.94 -13.60 6.04
N GLN A 16 -18.40 -13.49 4.78
CA GLN A 16 -19.14 -12.33 4.28
C GLN A 16 -20.35 -11.93 5.14
N ALA A 17 -21.07 -12.91 5.69
CA ALA A 17 -22.23 -12.66 6.55
C ALA A 17 -21.88 -12.41 8.03
N GLN A 18 -20.59 -12.42 8.41
CA GLN A 18 -20.20 -12.23 9.80
C GLN A 18 -20.37 -10.77 10.22
N PRO A 19 -20.99 -10.49 11.37
CA PRO A 19 -21.08 -9.13 11.90
C PRO A 19 -19.66 -8.54 12.13
N GLY A 20 -19.48 -7.28 11.82
CA GLY A 20 -18.21 -6.57 12.04
C GLY A 20 -17.16 -6.74 10.94
N LEU A 21 -17.44 -7.51 9.88
CA LEU A 21 -16.61 -7.57 8.71
C LEU A 21 -16.85 -6.34 7.82
N ILE A 22 -15.78 -5.61 7.52
CA ILE A 22 -15.75 -4.49 6.55
C ILE A 22 -14.91 -4.91 5.36
N ILE A 23 -15.42 -4.72 4.16
CA ILE A 23 -14.69 -5.02 2.92
C ILE A 23 -14.49 -3.71 2.16
N LEU A 24 -13.25 -3.42 1.74
CA LEU A 24 -12.90 -2.21 1.00
C LEU A 24 -12.41 -2.59 -0.39
N ASP A 25 -13.09 -2.08 -1.40
CA ASP A 25 -12.70 -2.14 -2.82
C ASP A 25 -11.78 -0.96 -3.13
N CYS A 26 -10.52 -1.26 -3.36
CA CYS A 26 -9.48 -0.26 -3.60
C CYS A 26 -9.08 -0.19 -5.09
N ARG A 27 -9.92 -0.61 -6.03
CA ARG A 27 -9.63 -0.55 -7.46
C ARG A 27 -9.35 0.87 -7.92
N PHE A 28 -8.29 1.01 -8.72
CA PHE A 28 -7.87 2.29 -9.26
C PHE A 28 -7.00 2.09 -10.51
N ALA A 29 -6.99 3.06 -11.42
CA ALA A 29 -6.06 3.14 -12.53
C ALA A 29 -5.46 4.54 -12.63
N LEU A 30 -4.13 4.63 -12.78
CA LEU A 30 -3.44 5.93 -12.86
C LEU A 30 -3.81 6.72 -14.12
N GLU A 31 -4.13 6.02 -15.19
CA GLU A 31 -4.48 6.58 -16.51
C GLU A 31 -5.97 6.97 -16.61
N ASP A 32 -6.81 6.48 -15.69
CA ASP A 32 -8.24 6.75 -15.65
C ASP A 32 -8.73 6.90 -14.20
N PRO A 33 -8.81 8.13 -13.69
CA PRO A 33 -9.24 8.39 -12.30
C PRO A 33 -10.68 7.92 -11.98
N ASP A 34 -11.53 7.75 -12.98
CA ASP A 34 -12.90 7.28 -12.79
C ASP A 34 -13.03 5.74 -12.83
N TYR A 35 -12.00 5.04 -13.31
CA TYR A 35 -12.00 3.59 -13.48
C TYR A 35 -12.49 2.84 -12.25
N GLY A 36 -11.92 3.10 -11.08
CA GLY A 36 -12.24 2.34 -9.86
C GLY A 36 -13.69 2.52 -9.44
N ARG A 37 -14.21 3.75 -9.51
CA ARG A 37 -15.61 4.04 -9.19
C ARG A 37 -16.58 3.44 -10.21
N CYS A 38 -16.28 3.53 -11.49
CA CYS A 38 -17.08 2.91 -12.54
C CYS A 38 -17.11 1.39 -12.38
N SER A 39 -15.94 0.76 -12.23
CA SER A 39 -15.82 -0.68 -12.02
C SER A 39 -16.51 -1.16 -10.75
N TYR A 40 -16.47 -0.38 -9.66
CA TYR A 40 -17.24 -0.69 -8.44
C TYR A 40 -18.75 -0.66 -8.72
N GLY A 41 -19.23 0.31 -9.49
CA GLY A 41 -20.63 0.41 -9.89
C GLY A 41 -21.10 -0.70 -10.84
N GLU A 42 -20.19 -1.26 -11.64
CA GLU A 42 -20.45 -2.41 -12.51
C GLU A 42 -20.47 -3.74 -11.76
N GLY A 43 -19.88 -3.78 -10.58
CA GLY A 43 -19.91 -4.94 -9.68
C GLY A 43 -18.74 -4.95 -8.70
N HIS A 44 -19.04 -5.36 -7.47
CA HIS A 44 -18.09 -5.47 -6.36
C HIS A 44 -18.35 -6.71 -5.52
N ILE A 45 -17.41 -7.11 -4.68
CA ILE A 45 -17.67 -8.20 -3.71
C ILE A 45 -18.80 -7.74 -2.78
N GLU A 46 -19.82 -8.58 -2.62
CA GLU A 46 -20.99 -8.27 -1.80
C GLU A 46 -20.59 -7.73 -0.42
N GLY A 47 -21.15 -6.58 -0.04
CA GLY A 47 -20.82 -5.89 1.20
C GLY A 47 -19.57 -4.99 1.12
N ALA A 48 -18.87 -4.95 0.01
CA ALA A 48 -17.71 -4.06 -0.15
C ALA A 48 -18.12 -2.61 -0.33
N GLN A 49 -17.35 -1.70 0.26
CA GLN A 49 -17.44 -0.25 0.08
C GLN A 49 -16.25 0.23 -0.74
N TYR A 50 -16.46 1.25 -1.58
CA TYR A 50 -15.40 1.78 -2.43
C TYR A 50 -14.46 2.71 -1.65
N ALA A 51 -13.16 2.47 -1.77
CA ALA A 51 -12.09 3.26 -1.18
C ALA A 51 -11.24 3.88 -2.30
N ASP A 52 -11.55 5.11 -2.66
CA ASP A 52 -10.88 5.84 -3.74
C ASP A 52 -9.46 6.25 -3.34
N LEU A 53 -8.47 5.94 -4.21
CA LEU A 53 -7.07 6.27 -3.92
C LEU A 53 -6.85 7.76 -3.72
N GLU A 54 -7.44 8.62 -4.54
CA GLU A 54 -7.20 10.06 -4.52
C GLU A 54 -8.04 10.77 -3.45
N ARG A 55 -9.28 10.32 -3.23
CA ARG A 55 -10.24 10.99 -2.35
C ARG A 55 -10.20 10.49 -0.91
N ASP A 56 -9.97 9.18 -0.74
CA ASP A 56 -10.05 8.52 0.57
C ASP A 56 -8.67 8.12 1.10
N LEU A 57 -7.78 7.60 0.23
CA LEU A 57 -6.49 7.05 0.63
C LEU A 57 -5.32 8.04 0.44
N SER A 58 -5.62 9.25 -0.02
CA SER A 58 -4.63 10.33 -0.21
C SER A 58 -5.17 11.66 0.29
N GLY A 59 -4.26 12.55 0.64
CA GLY A 59 -4.55 13.95 0.94
C GLY A 59 -4.47 14.82 -0.32
N PRO A 60 -4.81 16.12 -0.21
CA PRO A 60 -4.76 17.05 -1.33
C PRO A 60 -3.33 17.22 -1.85
N VAL A 61 -3.19 17.22 -3.17
CA VAL A 61 -1.91 17.47 -3.84
C VAL A 61 -1.63 18.97 -3.87
N VAL A 62 -0.44 19.37 -3.39
CA VAL A 62 0.08 20.72 -3.50
C VAL A 62 1.25 20.70 -4.49
N LYS A 63 1.02 21.28 -5.68
CA LYS A 63 1.98 21.26 -6.78
C LYS A 63 3.34 21.81 -6.36
N GLY A 64 4.41 21.07 -6.64
CA GLY A 64 5.78 21.43 -6.29
C GLY A 64 6.15 21.26 -4.82
N VAL A 65 5.24 20.76 -3.99
CA VAL A 65 5.45 20.52 -2.55
C VAL A 65 5.26 19.06 -2.21
N THR A 66 4.11 18.48 -2.53
CA THR A 66 3.81 17.07 -2.20
C THR A 66 4.12 16.14 -3.36
N GLY A 67 4.21 14.85 -3.06
CA GLY A 67 4.10 13.81 -4.07
C GLY A 67 2.67 13.70 -4.63
N ARG A 68 2.45 12.77 -5.58
CA ARG A 68 1.14 12.58 -6.23
C ARG A 68 0.07 11.99 -5.30
N HIS A 69 0.45 11.23 -4.28
CA HIS A 69 -0.49 10.62 -3.31
C HIS A 69 0.01 10.86 -1.88
N PRO A 70 -0.03 12.12 -1.39
CA PRO A 70 0.38 12.42 -0.02
C PRO A 70 -0.50 11.68 0.98
N LEU A 71 -0.05 11.54 2.23
CA LEU A 71 -0.89 10.93 3.26
C LEU A 71 -2.14 11.77 3.50
N PRO A 72 -3.30 11.14 3.70
CA PRO A 72 -4.49 11.85 4.11
C PRO A 72 -4.30 12.49 5.50
N ASP A 73 -5.09 13.50 5.79
CA ASP A 73 -5.21 13.98 7.18
C ASP A 73 -5.70 12.83 8.07
N ALA A 74 -5.02 12.62 9.19
CA ALA A 74 -5.29 11.47 10.05
C ALA A 74 -6.71 11.48 10.63
N ARG A 75 -7.24 12.66 10.98
CA ARG A 75 -8.59 12.80 11.50
C ARG A 75 -9.64 12.55 10.41
N ALA A 76 -9.43 13.11 9.22
CA ALA A 76 -10.30 12.85 8.08
C ALA A 76 -10.33 11.37 7.71
N TRP A 77 -9.17 10.67 7.82
CA TRP A 77 -9.10 9.24 7.58
C TRP A 77 -9.85 8.43 8.66
N VAL A 78 -9.74 8.78 9.94
CA VAL A 78 -10.57 8.19 11.02
C VAL A 78 -12.05 8.40 10.75
N GLU A 79 -12.47 9.62 10.39
CA GLU A 79 -13.87 9.92 10.06
C GLU A 79 -14.39 9.09 8.88
N ARG A 80 -13.55 8.84 7.86
CA ARG A 80 -13.87 7.97 6.73
C ARG A 80 -14.03 6.51 7.17
N LEU A 81 -13.12 5.98 7.97
CA LEU A 81 -13.21 4.62 8.52
C LEU A 81 -14.49 4.44 9.35
N GLN A 82 -14.84 5.42 10.17
CA GLN A 82 -16.10 5.42 10.91
C GLN A 82 -17.32 5.44 9.98
N ALA A 83 -17.27 6.22 8.89
CA ALA A 83 -18.34 6.25 7.90
C ALA A 83 -18.53 4.90 7.21
N TRP A 84 -17.47 4.12 7.05
CA TRP A 84 -17.52 2.73 6.56
C TRP A 84 -17.89 1.70 7.65
N GLY A 85 -18.17 2.13 8.88
CA GLY A 85 -18.61 1.26 9.96
C GLY A 85 -17.48 0.55 10.71
N VAL A 86 -16.23 1.02 10.56
CA VAL A 86 -15.08 0.40 11.23
C VAL A 86 -15.13 0.70 12.74
N ASN A 87 -15.00 -0.36 13.54
CA ASN A 87 -14.82 -0.34 15.00
C ASN A 87 -13.41 -0.86 15.36
N ALA A 88 -13.01 -0.75 16.60
CA ALA A 88 -11.72 -1.25 17.05
C ALA A 88 -11.56 -2.77 16.81
N ASP A 89 -12.64 -3.52 17.00
CA ASP A 89 -12.72 -4.99 16.87
C ASP A 89 -13.16 -5.46 15.47
N SER A 90 -13.47 -4.56 14.53
CA SER A 90 -13.84 -4.94 13.16
C SER A 90 -12.71 -5.69 12.46
N ASP A 91 -13.06 -6.72 11.72
CA ASP A 91 -12.20 -7.28 10.70
C ASP A 91 -12.35 -6.46 9.41
N VAL A 92 -11.22 -6.07 8.81
CA VAL A 92 -11.20 -5.29 7.56
C VAL A 92 -10.48 -6.10 6.49
N VAL A 93 -11.15 -6.33 5.36
CA VAL A 93 -10.57 -6.96 4.18
C VAL A 93 -10.40 -5.90 3.10
N VAL A 94 -9.19 -5.75 2.58
CA VAL A 94 -8.88 -4.84 1.48
C VAL A 94 -8.59 -5.64 0.22
N TYR A 95 -9.06 -5.17 -0.93
CA TYR A 95 -8.75 -5.80 -2.22
C TYR A 95 -8.66 -4.77 -3.35
N ASP A 96 -7.99 -5.13 -4.42
CA ASP A 96 -8.09 -4.50 -5.74
C ASP A 96 -8.23 -5.59 -6.84
N ASP A 97 -8.23 -5.22 -8.09
CA ASP A 97 -8.32 -6.15 -9.22
C ASP A 97 -6.95 -6.51 -9.81
N GLY A 98 -5.90 -5.88 -9.31
CA GLY A 98 -4.53 -6.06 -9.73
C GLY A 98 -3.70 -6.86 -8.71
N PRO A 99 -2.43 -6.49 -8.60
CA PRO A 99 -1.46 -7.19 -7.76
C PRO A 99 -1.52 -6.81 -6.27
N GLY A 100 -2.55 -6.11 -5.81
CA GLY A 100 -2.69 -5.69 -4.41
C GLY A 100 -2.02 -4.35 -4.05
N ALA A 101 -1.63 -3.55 -5.03
CA ALA A 101 -0.89 -2.31 -4.79
C ALA A 101 -1.72 -1.24 -4.07
N PHE A 102 -2.96 -1.05 -4.50
CA PHE A 102 -3.89 -0.08 -3.91
C PHE A 102 -4.49 -0.61 -2.61
N ALA A 103 -4.77 -1.89 -2.54
CA ALA A 103 -5.16 -2.59 -1.31
C ALA A 103 -4.08 -2.47 -0.23
N ALA A 104 -2.80 -2.60 -0.59
CA ALA A 104 -1.68 -2.43 0.34
C ALA A 104 -1.59 -0.99 0.89
N ARG A 105 -1.97 0.02 0.10
CA ARG A 105 -2.05 1.40 0.59
C ARG A 105 -3.12 1.55 1.67
N ALA A 106 -4.31 1.00 1.47
CA ALA A 106 -5.38 1.01 2.49
C ALA A 106 -4.96 0.25 3.75
N TRP A 107 -4.37 -0.95 3.61
CA TRP A 107 -3.82 -1.72 4.73
C TRP A 107 -2.77 -0.92 5.51
N TRP A 108 -1.84 -0.25 4.83
CA TRP A 108 -0.79 0.51 5.50
C TRP A 108 -1.36 1.72 6.25
N LEU A 109 -2.35 2.41 5.68
CA LEU A 109 -3.03 3.53 6.34
C LEU A 109 -3.79 3.09 7.60
N LEU A 110 -4.39 1.90 7.61
CA LEU A 110 -4.98 1.30 8.81
C LEU A 110 -3.91 1.03 9.88
N ALA A 111 -2.81 0.41 9.49
CA ALA A 111 -1.69 0.13 10.39
C ALA A 111 -1.04 1.42 10.93
N TRP A 112 -0.96 2.47 10.12
CA TRP A 112 -0.46 3.78 10.50
C TRP A 112 -1.30 4.44 11.60
N LEU A 113 -2.63 4.25 11.60
CA LEU A 113 -3.53 4.70 12.66
C LEU A 113 -3.62 3.73 13.85
N GLY A 114 -2.84 2.65 13.87
CA GLY A 114 -2.81 1.68 14.95
C GLY A 114 -3.74 0.48 14.79
N LYS A 115 -4.56 0.41 13.72
CA LYS A 115 -5.35 -0.79 13.40
C LYS A 115 -4.46 -1.83 12.73
N ARG A 116 -3.84 -2.68 13.54
CA ARG A 116 -2.87 -3.69 13.11
C ARG A 116 -3.39 -5.12 13.18
N ASP A 117 -4.44 -5.34 13.95
CA ASP A 117 -5.11 -6.63 14.10
C ASP A 117 -6.40 -6.67 13.29
N GLY A 118 -6.76 -7.85 12.78
CA GLY A 118 -7.98 -8.05 12.00
C GLY A 118 -7.96 -7.35 10.64
N VAL A 119 -6.80 -7.05 10.06
CA VAL A 119 -6.69 -6.46 8.72
C VAL A 119 -6.09 -7.47 7.76
N PHE A 120 -6.85 -7.78 6.71
CA PHE A 120 -6.52 -8.81 5.73
C PHE A 120 -6.47 -8.22 4.33
N MET A 121 -5.62 -8.76 3.48
CA MET A 121 -5.66 -8.53 2.04
C MET A 121 -6.16 -9.78 1.33
N LEU A 122 -7.08 -9.60 0.37
CA LEU A 122 -7.56 -10.70 -0.47
C LEU A 122 -6.43 -11.18 -1.39
N ASP A 123 -5.98 -12.41 -1.17
CA ASP A 123 -4.85 -12.99 -1.90
C ASP A 123 -5.19 -13.25 -3.37
N GLY A 124 -4.51 -12.55 -4.28
CA GLY A 124 -4.78 -12.54 -5.71
C GLY A 124 -5.95 -11.65 -6.13
N GLY A 125 -6.50 -10.83 -5.20
CA GLY A 125 -7.48 -9.79 -5.46
C GLY A 125 -8.76 -10.29 -6.14
N LEU A 126 -9.43 -9.39 -6.88
CA LEU A 126 -10.68 -9.69 -7.57
C LEU A 126 -10.52 -10.78 -8.64
N LYS A 127 -9.33 -10.87 -9.26
CA LYS A 127 -9.03 -11.94 -10.23
C LYS A 127 -9.14 -13.33 -9.58
N ALA A 128 -8.62 -13.49 -8.36
CA ALA A 128 -8.71 -14.75 -7.62
C ALA A 128 -10.15 -15.04 -7.15
N TRP A 129 -10.92 -13.99 -6.81
CA TRP A 129 -12.35 -14.12 -6.49
C TRP A 129 -13.15 -14.69 -7.67
N HIS A 130 -12.95 -14.15 -8.87
CA HIS A 130 -13.57 -14.66 -10.08
C HIS A 130 -13.13 -16.09 -10.43
N ALA A 131 -11.84 -16.38 -10.29
CA ALA A 131 -11.31 -17.72 -10.55
C ALA A 131 -11.87 -18.78 -9.58
N ALA A 132 -12.29 -18.37 -8.38
CA ALA A 132 -12.99 -19.22 -7.43
C ALA A 132 -14.48 -19.42 -7.78
N GLY A 133 -15.00 -18.80 -8.85
CA GLY A 133 -16.38 -18.93 -9.32
C GLY A 133 -17.38 -18.06 -8.56
N PHE A 134 -16.94 -17.07 -7.78
CA PHE A 134 -17.83 -16.19 -7.04
C PHE A 134 -18.28 -15.00 -7.89
N SER A 135 -19.58 -14.67 -7.78
CA SER A 135 -20.21 -13.53 -8.43
C SER A 135 -19.93 -12.23 -7.69
N LEU A 136 -20.16 -11.11 -8.39
CA LEU A 136 -20.20 -9.77 -7.84
C LEU A 136 -21.65 -9.35 -7.55
N SER A 137 -21.82 -8.38 -6.66
CA SER A 137 -23.07 -7.69 -6.37
C SER A 137 -23.07 -6.28 -6.96
N LEU A 138 -24.27 -5.77 -7.21
CA LEU A 138 -24.56 -4.37 -7.56
C LEU A 138 -25.22 -3.62 -6.39
N ASP A 139 -25.44 -4.30 -5.27
CA ASP A 139 -26.20 -3.76 -4.15
C ASP A 139 -25.44 -2.66 -3.43
N ALA A 140 -26.09 -1.54 -3.22
CA ALA A 140 -25.52 -0.45 -2.44
C ALA A 140 -25.31 -0.86 -0.98
N VAL A 141 -24.12 -0.62 -0.46
CA VAL A 141 -23.78 -0.95 0.92
C VAL A 141 -24.15 0.21 1.83
N THR A 142 -24.97 -0.06 2.85
CA THR A 142 -25.28 0.88 3.93
C THR A 142 -24.83 0.27 5.24
N THR A 143 -23.88 0.90 5.90
CA THR A 143 -23.32 0.45 7.17
C THR A 143 -23.58 1.48 8.26
N PRO A 144 -24.03 1.10 9.46
CA PRO A 144 -24.05 2.01 10.59
C PRO A 144 -22.67 2.61 10.85
N ARG A 145 -22.62 3.89 11.24
CA ARG A 145 -21.36 4.53 11.54
C ARG A 145 -20.63 3.79 12.65
N GLY A 146 -19.36 3.48 12.43
CA GLY A 146 -18.47 2.87 13.40
C GLY A 146 -17.90 3.87 14.42
N THR A 147 -17.13 3.33 15.35
CA THR A 147 -16.55 4.05 16.49
C THR A 147 -15.03 3.93 16.57
N PHE A 148 -14.37 3.53 15.47
CA PHE A 148 -12.92 3.41 15.44
C PHE A 148 -12.24 4.72 15.84
N GLU A 149 -11.29 4.61 16.77
CA GLU A 149 -10.39 5.69 17.14
C GLU A 149 -8.96 5.26 16.86
N GLY A 150 -8.15 6.15 16.29
CA GLY A 150 -6.77 5.87 15.97
C GLY A 150 -5.95 7.14 15.91
N ALA A 151 -4.64 6.98 16.07
CA ALA A 151 -3.69 8.08 16.00
C ALA A 151 -2.49 7.69 15.13
N PRO A 152 -1.93 8.63 14.35
CA PRO A 152 -0.85 8.35 13.43
C PRO A 152 0.43 7.96 14.19
N ASP A 153 0.96 6.80 13.86
CA ASP A 153 2.29 6.38 14.34
C ASP A 153 3.37 7.09 13.50
N LYS A 154 3.96 8.12 14.12
CA LYS A 154 5.02 8.93 13.50
C LYS A 154 6.31 8.14 13.22
N HIS A 155 6.51 7.01 13.87
CA HIS A 155 7.69 6.16 13.65
C HIS A 155 7.62 5.39 12.33
N LEU A 156 6.43 5.26 11.74
CA LEU A 156 6.22 4.59 10.45
C LEU A 156 6.44 5.50 9.24
N VAL A 157 6.64 6.80 9.44
CA VAL A 157 6.76 7.77 8.34
C VAL A 157 8.12 8.46 8.42
N LEU A 158 8.71 8.70 7.25
CA LEU A 158 9.89 9.53 7.10
C LEU A 158 9.58 10.69 6.13
N SER A 159 9.97 11.92 6.48
CA SER A 159 9.88 13.04 5.55
C SER A 159 11.07 13.06 4.57
N ALA A 160 10.96 13.86 3.49
CA ALA A 160 12.04 14.04 2.54
C ALA A 160 13.32 14.59 3.20
N GLU A 161 13.18 15.56 4.12
CA GLU A 161 14.31 16.16 4.85
C GLU A 161 14.97 15.13 5.78
N GLN A 162 14.15 14.35 6.50
CA GLN A 162 14.66 13.29 7.37
C GLN A 162 15.38 12.21 6.56
N LEU A 163 14.86 11.85 5.38
CA LEU A 163 15.52 10.89 4.49
C LEU A 163 16.83 11.47 3.96
N GLN A 164 16.83 12.73 3.50
CA GLN A 164 18.01 13.40 2.97
C GLN A 164 19.15 13.45 3.99
N THR A 165 18.86 13.72 5.27
CA THR A 165 19.88 13.73 6.33
C THR A 165 20.45 12.35 6.64
N ARG A 166 19.75 11.28 6.24
CA ARG A 166 20.17 9.89 6.46
C ARG A 166 20.85 9.24 5.24
N LEU A 167 20.86 9.93 4.09
CA LEU A 167 21.60 9.39 2.94
C LEU A 167 23.09 9.23 3.28
N GLY A 168 23.64 8.06 2.96
CA GLY A 168 25.01 7.68 3.34
C GLY A 168 25.15 7.04 4.72
N ASP A 169 24.08 6.96 5.53
CA ASP A 169 24.05 6.15 6.76
C ASP A 169 24.20 4.66 6.41
N PRO A 170 25.28 3.98 6.87
CA PRO A 170 25.52 2.58 6.52
C PRO A 170 24.45 1.63 7.10
N GLN A 171 23.67 2.08 8.08
CA GLN A 171 22.56 1.30 8.63
C GLN A 171 21.26 1.47 7.84
N LEU A 172 21.11 2.53 7.04
CA LEU A 172 19.91 2.76 6.23
C LEU A 172 19.78 1.67 5.16
N THR A 173 18.61 1.04 5.10
CA THR A 173 18.19 0.24 3.95
C THR A 173 17.06 0.98 3.26
N LEU A 174 17.36 1.63 2.14
CA LEU A 174 16.38 2.35 1.32
C LEU A 174 16.01 1.49 0.12
N ILE A 175 14.71 1.17 -0.05
CA ILE A 175 14.23 0.34 -1.17
C ILE A 175 13.19 1.09 -2.01
N ASP A 176 13.35 0.98 -3.33
CA ASP A 176 12.43 1.52 -4.34
C ASP A 176 11.54 0.40 -4.90
N ALA A 177 10.22 0.55 -4.77
CA ALA A 177 9.27 -0.44 -5.23
C ALA A 177 8.92 -0.35 -6.73
N ARG A 178 9.47 0.61 -7.46
CA ARG A 178 9.26 0.74 -8.91
C ARG A 178 9.95 -0.39 -9.67
N ALA A 179 9.48 -0.64 -10.89
CA ALA A 179 10.13 -1.59 -11.79
C ALA A 179 11.57 -1.16 -12.10
N LEU A 180 12.47 -2.15 -12.31
CA LEU A 180 13.90 -1.93 -12.52
C LEU A 180 14.23 -0.91 -13.62
N PRO A 181 13.56 -0.87 -14.81
CA PRO A 181 13.84 0.13 -15.82
C PRO A 181 13.56 1.57 -15.37
N ARG A 182 12.51 1.77 -14.53
CA ARG A 182 12.23 3.09 -13.94
C ARG A 182 13.27 3.46 -12.88
N PHE A 183 13.67 2.50 -12.04
CA PHE A 183 14.70 2.69 -11.05
C PHE A 183 16.02 3.12 -11.70
N ARG A 184 16.46 2.41 -12.75
CA ARG A 184 17.70 2.72 -13.48
C ARG A 184 17.67 4.07 -14.20
N GLY A 185 16.49 4.60 -14.50
CA GLY A 185 16.33 5.78 -15.33
C GLY A 185 16.34 5.46 -16.82
N ASP A 186 16.22 4.19 -17.23
CA ASP A 186 16.12 3.78 -18.63
C ASP A 186 14.81 4.26 -19.25
N VAL A 187 13.74 4.28 -18.48
CA VAL A 187 12.41 4.78 -18.86
C VAL A 187 11.75 5.49 -17.67
N GLU A 188 11.02 6.59 -17.95
CA GLU A 188 10.17 7.24 -16.94
C GLU A 188 8.92 7.82 -17.61
N PRO A 189 7.82 7.04 -17.64
CA PRO A 189 6.60 7.46 -18.34
C PRO A 189 5.70 8.40 -17.52
N ILE A 190 5.98 8.60 -16.23
CA ILE A 190 5.06 9.27 -15.31
C ILE A 190 5.67 10.58 -14.75
N ASP A 191 6.92 10.52 -14.32
CA ASP A 191 7.59 11.63 -13.64
C ASP A 191 8.52 12.39 -14.60
N PRO A 192 8.74 13.71 -14.41
CA PRO A 192 9.59 14.51 -15.31
C PRO A 192 11.08 14.22 -15.19
N VAL A 193 11.51 13.50 -14.15
CA VAL A 193 12.91 13.14 -13.89
C VAL A 193 13.04 11.63 -13.78
N ALA A 194 13.94 11.05 -14.56
CA ALA A 194 14.28 9.62 -14.51
C ALA A 194 15.38 9.35 -13.47
N GLY A 195 15.41 8.13 -12.92
CA GLY A 195 16.40 7.69 -11.94
C GLY A 195 15.79 7.37 -10.57
N HIS A 196 16.63 7.38 -9.54
CA HIS A 196 16.24 7.00 -8.18
C HIS A 196 16.95 7.84 -7.10
N ILE A 197 16.52 7.72 -5.86
CA ILE A 197 17.16 8.37 -4.71
C ILE A 197 18.53 7.72 -4.47
N PRO A 198 19.63 8.51 -4.35
CA PRO A 198 20.98 7.98 -4.16
C PRO A 198 21.08 7.00 -3.00
N GLY A 199 21.72 5.84 -3.22
CA GLY A 199 21.86 4.77 -2.24
C GLY A 199 20.66 3.86 -2.06
N ALA A 200 19.59 4.08 -2.81
CA ALA A 200 18.47 3.16 -2.85
C ALA A 200 18.81 1.86 -3.60
N GLN A 201 18.11 0.79 -3.25
CA GLN A 201 18.15 -0.49 -3.93
C GLN A 201 16.80 -0.73 -4.63
N CYS A 202 16.82 -1.23 -5.85
CA CYS A 202 15.60 -1.66 -6.50
C CYS A 202 15.02 -2.89 -5.79
N ALA A 203 13.73 -2.81 -5.44
CA ALA A 203 12.94 -3.89 -4.86
C ALA A 203 11.56 -3.88 -5.52
N ALA A 204 11.51 -4.10 -6.84
CA ALA A 204 10.27 -4.01 -7.61
C ALA A 204 9.14 -4.81 -6.95
N PHE A 205 8.01 -4.15 -6.68
CA PHE A 205 6.92 -4.76 -5.91
C PHE A 205 6.33 -6.01 -6.58
N GLY A 206 6.37 -6.08 -7.91
CA GLY A 206 5.91 -7.25 -8.65
C GLY A 206 6.70 -8.54 -8.34
N GLU A 207 7.92 -8.41 -7.84
CA GLU A 207 8.75 -9.55 -7.43
C GLU A 207 8.31 -10.17 -6.08
N ASN A 208 7.33 -9.58 -5.39
CA ASN A 208 6.69 -10.19 -4.22
C ASN A 208 5.64 -11.23 -4.59
N LEU A 209 5.33 -11.37 -5.88
CA LEU A 209 4.22 -12.16 -6.39
C LEU A 209 4.71 -13.33 -7.25
N ASP A 210 3.92 -14.38 -7.26
CA ASP A 210 4.07 -15.47 -8.22
C ASP A 210 3.44 -15.11 -9.58
N SER A 211 3.55 -16.01 -10.54
CA SER A 211 2.99 -15.84 -11.89
C SER A 211 1.46 -15.77 -11.93
N THR A 212 0.77 -16.10 -10.85
CA THR A 212 -0.70 -15.99 -10.73
C THR A 212 -1.15 -14.67 -10.09
N GLY A 213 -0.21 -13.84 -9.63
CA GLY A 213 -0.46 -12.58 -8.94
C GLY A 213 -0.75 -12.72 -7.45
N ARG A 214 -0.44 -13.87 -6.86
CA ARG A 214 -0.51 -14.11 -5.41
C ARG A 214 0.82 -13.83 -4.74
N PHE A 215 0.80 -13.49 -3.48
CA PHE A 215 2.03 -13.30 -2.72
C PHE A 215 2.84 -14.59 -2.67
N LEU A 216 4.15 -14.45 -2.80
CA LEU A 216 5.10 -15.54 -2.57
C LEU A 216 4.98 -16.06 -1.12
N PRO A 217 5.31 -17.34 -0.88
CA PRO A 217 5.39 -17.88 0.48
C PRO A 217 6.29 -17.04 1.39
N ALA A 218 5.94 -16.94 2.66
CA ALA A 218 6.64 -16.12 3.67
C ALA A 218 8.16 -16.35 3.69
N GLU A 219 8.62 -17.60 3.54
CA GLU A 219 10.05 -17.93 3.52
C GLU A 219 10.77 -17.37 2.28
N GLN A 220 10.11 -17.34 1.11
CA GLN A 220 10.69 -16.75 -0.10
C GLN A 220 10.75 -15.22 0.01
N LEU A 221 9.71 -14.60 0.54
CA LEU A 221 9.71 -13.16 0.86
C LEU A 221 10.81 -12.84 1.88
N LYS A 222 10.98 -13.68 2.90
CA LYS A 222 12.01 -13.50 3.92
C LYS A 222 13.41 -13.53 3.32
N GLN A 223 13.70 -14.50 2.46
CA GLN A 223 14.98 -14.59 1.74
C GLN A 223 15.21 -13.33 0.89
N ARG A 224 14.21 -12.93 0.10
CA ARG A 224 14.27 -11.74 -0.76
C ARG A 224 14.61 -10.46 0.04
N PHE A 225 13.95 -10.24 1.16
CA PHE A 225 14.23 -9.06 1.99
C PHE A 225 15.51 -9.18 2.80
N ALA A 226 15.94 -10.40 3.18
CA ALA A 226 17.24 -10.59 3.81
C ALA A 226 18.41 -10.15 2.89
N GLU A 227 18.31 -10.39 1.59
CA GLU A 227 19.28 -9.92 0.59
C GLU A 227 19.32 -8.36 0.55
N LYS A 228 18.16 -7.69 0.57
CA LYS A 228 18.08 -6.22 0.60
C LYS A 228 18.63 -5.63 1.90
N LEU A 229 18.33 -6.27 3.01
CA LEU A 229 18.83 -5.87 4.32
C LEU A 229 20.34 -6.07 4.47
N ALA A 230 20.92 -7.11 3.83
CA ALA A 230 22.35 -7.41 3.87
C ALA A 230 22.92 -7.41 5.32
N GLY A 231 22.18 -8.00 6.26
CA GLY A 231 22.54 -8.07 7.68
C GLY A 231 22.22 -6.82 8.51
N ARG A 232 21.67 -5.75 7.89
CA ARG A 232 21.22 -4.54 8.62
C ARG A 232 19.93 -4.79 9.37
N SER A 233 19.65 -3.95 10.39
CA SER A 233 18.39 -4.03 11.13
C SER A 233 17.20 -3.71 10.21
N PRO A 234 16.15 -4.55 10.22
CA PRO A 234 14.91 -4.25 9.50
C PRO A 234 14.21 -2.96 9.99
N ASP A 235 14.45 -2.51 11.22
CA ASP A 235 13.92 -1.25 11.75
C ASP A 235 14.46 -0.01 11.02
N ALA A 236 15.61 -0.15 10.36
CA ALA A 236 16.22 0.92 9.55
C ALA A 236 15.75 0.91 8.09
N LEU A 237 14.86 -0.02 7.70
CA LEU A 237 14.32 -0.10 6.35
C LEU A 237 13.31 1.02 6.10
N VAL A 238 13.51 1.71 4.99
CA VAL A 238 12.61 2.72 4.43
C VAL A 238 12.21 2.31 3.02
N ALA A 239 10.92 2.22 2.77
CA ALA A 239 10.38 1.95 1.44
C ALA A 239 9.84 3.23 0.79
N TYR A 240 10.08 3.40 -0.50
CA TYR A 240 9.44 4.40 -1.34
C TYR A 240 9.12 3.82 -2.72
N CYS A 241 8.41 4.58 -3.55
CA CYS A 241 8.15 4.23 -4.95
C CYS A 241 7.99 5.51 -5.80
N GLY A 242 7.05 5.56 -6.73
CA GLY A 242 6.71 6.79 -7.47
C GLY A 242 5.93 7.79 -6.60
N SER A 243 5.01 7.32 -5.76
CA SER A 243 4.06 8.17 -5.01
C SER A 243 3.59 7.59 -3.67
N GLY A 244 4.32 6.61 -3.10
CA GLY A 244 4.02 6.04 -1.79
C GLY A 244 2.89 4.99 -1.78
N VAL A 245 2.47 4.49 -2.94
CA VAL A 245 1.43 3.46 -3.08
C VAL A 245 2.07 2.07 -3.13
N THR A 246 2.83 1.74 -4.18
CA THR A 246 3.47 0.42 -4.32
C THR A 246 4.57 0.14 -3.28
N ALA A 247 5.09 1.18 -2.63
CA ALA A 247 5.94 1.02 -1.46
C ALA A 247 5.23 0.31 -0.29
N CYS A 248 3.92 0.57 -0.12
CA CYS A 248 3.10 -0.12 0.89
C CYS A 248 2.98 -1.63 0.59
N HIS A 249 3.01 -2.02 -0.69
CA HIS A 249 3.04 -3.44 -1.07
C HIS A 249 4.33 -4.14 -0.61
N ASN A 250 5.49 -3.49 -0.73
CA ASN A 250 6.73 -4.02 -0.17
C ASN A 250 6.68 -4.11 1.36
N LEU A 251 6.08 -3.10 2.03
CA LEU A 251 5.91 -3.13 3.50
C LEU A 251 4.95 -4.24 3.95
N PHE A 252 3.89 -4.51 3.17
CA PHE A 252 3.00 -5.64 3.41
C PHE A 252 3.73 -6.97 3.25
N ALA A 253 4.48 -7.15 2.16
CA ALA A 253 5.27 -8.35 1.89
C ALA A 253 6.36 -8.58 2.97
N LEU A 254 6.99 -7.50 3.44
CA LEU A 254 7.97 -7.53 4.53
C LEU A 254 7.31 -8.04 5.83
N ALA A 255 6.12 -7.55 6.14
CA ALA A 255 5.38 -7.99 7.32
C ALA A 255 4.87 -9.43 7.20
N LEU A 256 4.47 -9.90 5.98
CA LEU A 256 4.17 -11.31 5.71
C LEU A 256 5.38 -12.22 5.93
N ALA A 257 6.59 -11.73 5.62
CA ALA A 257 7.84 -12.43 5.87
C ALA A 257 8.25 -12.49 7.35
N GLY A 258 7.45 -11.88 8.25
CA GLY A 258 7.68 -11.86 9.69
C GLY A 258 8.64 -10.76 10.17
N TYR A 259 9.01 -9.82 9.32
CA TYR A 259 9.79 -8.65 9.73
C TYR A 259 8.89 -7.59 10.41
N PRO A 260 9.45 -6.73 11.25
CA PRO A 260 8.74 -5.57 11.78
C PRO A 260 8.31 -4.63 10.64
N LEU A 261 7.29 -3.82 10.90
CA LEU A 261 6.79 -2.85 9.94
C LEU A 261 7.86 -1.78 9.66
N GLY A 262 8.38 -1.76 8.45
CA GLY A 262 9.34 -0.75 7.99
C GLY A 262 8.71 0.63 7.83
N LYS A 263 9.54 1.64 7.58
CA LYS A 263 9.09 3.03 7.38
C LYS A 263 8.69 3.29 5.94
N LEU A 264 7.70 4.14 5.77
CA LEU A 264 7.28 4.66 4.46
C LEU A 264 7.81 6.09 4.28
N TYR A 265 8.53 6.35 3.20
CA TYR A 265 8.65 7.69 2.65
C TYR A 265 7.48 7.93 1.68
N ALA A 266 6.40 8.51 2.20
CA ALA A 266 5.13 8.62 1.48
C ALA A 266 5.21 9.54 0.26
N GLY A 267 5.97 10.64 0.33
CA GLY A 267 6.16 11.56 -0.79
C GLY A 267 6.83 10.91 -1.99
N SER A 268 7.74 9.97 -1.72
CA SER A 268 8.35 9.12 -2.74
C SER A 268 9.08 9.91 -3.85
N TRP A 269 9.30 9.30 -5.01
CA TRP A 269 10.01 9.91 -6.12
C TRP A 269 9.39 11.23 -6.58
N SER A 270 8.07 11.28 -6.70
CA SER A 270 7.34 12.46 -7.17
C SER A 270 7.45 13.69 -6.26
N GLU A 271 7.71 13.50 -4.95
CA GLU A 271 8.05 14.59 -4.04
C GLU A 271 9.56 14.87 -4.05
N TRP A 272 10.38 13.82 -4.09
CA TRP A 272 11.83 13.95 -4.05
C TRP A 272 12.35 14.89 -5.12
N ILE A 273 11.88 14.74 -6.35
CA ILE A 273 12.29 15.52 -7.52
C ILE A 273 11.73 16.96 -7.58
N ASN A 274 10.83 17.34 -6.65
CA ASN A 274 10.35 18.71 -6.56
C ASN A 274 11.44 19.69 -6.08
N ASP A 275 12.47 19.19 -5.39
CA ASP A 275 13.61 19.98 -4.94
C ASP A 275 14.85 19.61 -5.78
N ALA A 276 15.27 20.55 -6.64
CA ALA A 276 16.42 20.36 -7.51
C ALA A 276 17.77 20.22 -6.75
N GLN A 277 17.79 20.50 -5.46
CA GLN A 277 19.00 20.31 -4.62
C GLN A 277 19.13 18.87 -4.12
N ARG A 278 18.08 18.06 -4.24
CA ARG A 278 18.13 16.63 -3.89
C ARG A 278 18.82 15.84 -5.00
N GLY A 279 19.77 15.03 -4.61
CA GLY A 279 20.51 14.19 -5.55
C GLY A 279 19.63 13.17 -6.27
N VAL A 280 19.99 12.87 -7.51
CA VAL A 280 19.41 11.84 -8.35
C VAL A 280 20.52 10.90 -8.82
N ALA A 281 20.27 9.60 -8.75
CA ALA A 281 21.13 8.55 -9.29
C ALA A 281 20.45 7.80 -10.43
N THR A 282 21.24 7.20 -11.31
CA THR A 282 20.80 6.34 -12.41
C THR A 282 21.69 5.10 -12.47
N GLY A 283 21.25 4.06 -13.16
CA GLY A 283 21.93 2.77 -13.22
C GLY A 283 21.60 1.89 -12.00
N ASP A 284 22.50 0.94 -11.68
CA ASP A 284 22.35 -0.02 -10.58
C ASP A 284 22.82 0.53 -9.25
#